data_21db54a9f09147fb660275c33c6abf33
#
_entry.id   21db54a9f09147fb660275c33c6abf33
#
_cell.length_a   1.000
_cell.length_b   1.000
_cell.length_c   1.000
_cell.angle_alpha   90.00
_cell.angle_beta   90.00
_cell.angle_gamma   90.00
#
_symmetry.space_group_name_H-M   'P 1'
#
loop_
_entity.id
_entity.type
_entity.pdbx_description
1 polymer ?
#
loop_
_entity_poly.entity_id
_entity_poly.type
_entity_poly.pdbx_seq_one_letter_code
_entity_poly.pdbx_strand_id
1 'polypeptide(L)'
;MAIILIRTLILFLSLILAMRLMGKRQLGELELSELVVAVLVADIASIPLQNPSLPLSYGLIPLLVLFCCELIISGLTYRSVSLRKLLYGRPNLIIEHGHIAQQAMHRNRFTLDELTQELRNQGILDIASVEYAVLETNGCLNIILTPEQQPVTAAQIGVTPDDTGYFSILINNGRIIDKNLKRMGRDERWLQKQLQKRGAQSVQDVYLLMLNDAGQIYFSAKEPI
;
A
#
# COMPACT_ATOMS: atom_id res chain seq x y z
N MET A 1 17.82 3.12 -33.79
CA MET A 1 18.06 3.40 -32.36
C MET A 1 17.11 4.47 -31.83
N ALA A 2 17.04 5.70 -32.40
CA ALA A 2 16.13 6.76 -31.92
C ALA A 2 14.65 6.35 -31.87
N ILE A 3 14.17 5.60 -32.87
CA ILE A 3 12.78 5.11 -32.93
C ILE A 3 12.47 4.18 -31.72
N ILE A 4 13.37 3.29 -31.38
CA ILE A 4 13.21 2.36 -30.25
C ILE A 4 13.14 3.16 -28.95
N LEU A 5 14.01 4.15 -28.77
CA LEU A 5 14.04 5.00 -27.58
C LEU A 5 12.71 5.77 -27.41
N ILE A 6 12.22 6.39 -28.49
CA ILE A 6 10.95 7.12 -28.45
C ILE A 6 9.76 6.18 -28.13
N ARG A 7 9.71 5.00 -28.75
CA ARG A 7 8.67 3.98 -28.48
C ARG A 7 8.71 3.52 -27.04
N THR A 8 9.90 3.24 -26.50
CA THR A 8 10.06 2.83 -25.09
C THR A 8 9.54 3.93 -24.18
N LEU A 9 9.87 5.20 -24.44
CA LEU A 9 9.40 6.33 -23.63
C LEU A 9 7.87 6.47 -23.66
N ILE A 10 7.26 6.36 -24.84
CA ILE A 10 5.80 6.43 -24.98
C ILE A 10 5.12 5.30 -24.23
N LEU A 11 5.58 4.05 -24.39
CA LEU A 11 5.03 2.89 -23.68
C LEU A 11 5.19 3.03 -22.18
N PHE A 12 6.38 3.43 -21.70
CA PHE A 12 6.64 3.65 -20.29
C PHE A 12 5.71 4.69 -19.67
N LEU A 13 5.52 5.85 -20.32
CA LEU A 13 4.60 6.88 -19.84
C LEU A 13 3.15 6.41 -19.87
N SER A 14 2.75 5.66 -20.90
CA SER A 14 1.41 5.08 -21.01
C SER A 14 1.14 4.09 -19.90
N LEU A 15 2.11 3.23 -19.56
CA LEU A 15 2.01 2.27 -18.47
C LEU A 15 1.91 2.96 -17.11
N ILE A 16 2.75 3.98 -16.84
CA ILE A 16 2.66 4.75 -15.59
C ILE A 16 1.27 5.41 -15.46
N LEU A 17 0.78 6.01 -16.55
CA LEU A 17 -0.54 6.66 -16.54
C LEU A 17 -1.65 5.64 -16.24
N ALA A 18 -1.60 4.48 -16.90
CA ALA A 18 -2.56 3.42 -16.73
C ALA A 18 -2.54 2.87 -15.29
N MET A 19 -1.37 2.52 -14.75
CA MET A 19 -1.23 2.07 -13.36
C MET A 19 -1.72 3.13 -12.36
N ARG A 20 -1.49 4.42 -12.64
CA ARG A 20 -1.99 5.50 -11.79
C ARG A 20 -3.53 5.60 -11.79
N LEU A 21 -4.17 5.32 -12.94
CA LEU A 21 -5.64 5.30 -13.08
C LEU A 21 -6.27 4.10 -12.36
N MET A 22 -5.56 2.96 -12.29
CA MET A 22 -6.02 1.76 -11.59
C MET A 22 -6.03 1.93 -10.06
N GLY A 23 -5.34 2.95 -9.53
CA GLY A 23 -5.38 3.33 -8.11
C GLY A 23 -4.25 2.75 -7.26
N LYS A 24 -4.26 3.06 -5.95
CA LYS A 24 -3.17 2.74 -5.02
C LYS A 24 -3.22 1.30 -4.46
N ARG A 25 -4.27 0.56 -4.73
CA ARG A 25 -4.52 -0.76 -4.16
C ARG A 25 -3.50 -1.81 -4.64
N GLN A 26 -2.97 -1.61 -5.84
CA GLN A 26 -2.08 -2.58 -6.51
C GLN A 26 -0.63 -2.62 -5.98
N LEU A 27 -0.21 -1.68 -5.12
CA LEU A 27 1.19 -1.58 -4.72
C LEU A 27 1.54 -2.34 -3.43
N GLY A 28 0.55 -2.85 -2.70
CA GLY A 28 0.77 -3.48 -1.40
C GLY A 28 0.69 -5.01 -1.41
N GLU A 29 -0.34 -5.56 -2.06
CA GLU A 29 -0.60 -7.00 -2.10
C GLU A 29 -1.22 -7.34 -3.45
N LEU A 30 -0.42 -7.94 -4.35
CA LEU A 30 -0.87 -8.33 -5.69
C LEU A 30 -1.89 -9.48 -5.57
N GLU A 31 -3.12 -9.24 -6.00
CA GLU A 31 -4.09 -10.30 -6.22
C GLU A 31 -3.70 -11.11 -7.47
N LEU A 32 -4.13 -12.38 -7.55
CA LEU A 32 -3.80 -13.27 -8.67
C LEU A 32 -4.18 -12.68 -10.04
N SER A 33 -5.31 -11.99 -10.13
CA SER A 33 -5.77 -11.31 -11.35
C SER A 33 -4.83 -10.20 -11.79
N GLU A 34 -4.30 -9.43 -10.83
CA GLU A 34 -3.37 -8.33 -11.08
C GLU A 34 -2.03 -8.84 -11.60
N LEU A 35 -1.55 -9.98 -11.05
CA LEU A 35 -0.35 -10.65 -11.57
C LEU A 35 -0.54 -11.07 -13.04
N VAL A 36 -1.68 -11.68 -13.39
CA VAL A 36 -1.99 -12.05 -14.77
C VAL A 36 -2.00 -10.84 -15.69
N VAL A 37 -2.63 -9.75 -15.28
CA VAL A 37 -2.63 -8.48 -16.04
C VAL A 37 -1.21 -7.95 -16.21
N ALA A 38 -0.39 -7.95 -15.15
CA ALA A 38 1.00 -7.48 -15.22
C ALA A 38 1.84 -8.27 -16.23
N VAL A 39 1.71 -9.60 -16.25
CA VAL A 39 2.41 -10.47 -17.21
C VAL A 39 1.94 -10.19 -18.65
N LEU A 40 0.62 -10.09 -18.88
CA LEU A 40 0.06 -9.77 -20.21
C LEU A 40 0.52 -8.37 -20.69
N VAL A 41 0.54 -7.40 -19.80
CA VAL A 41 1.02 -6.04 -20.11
C VAL A 41 2.48 -6.06 -20.53
N ALA A 42 3.34 -6.81 -19.84
CA ALA A 42 4.76 -6.91 -20.18
C ALA A 42 4.95 -7.55 -21.58
N ASP A 43 4.23 -8.63 -21.87
CA ASP A 43 4.29 -9.31 -23.16
C ASP A 43 3.82 -8.39 -24.31
N ILE A 44 2.64 -7.77 -24.18
CA ILE A 44 2.08 -6.90 -25.20
C ILE A 44 2.97 -5.68 -25.45
N ALA A 45 3.52 -5.07 -24.39
CA ALA A 45 4.42 -3.93 -24.52
C ALA A 45 5.72 -4.29 -25.25
N SER A 46 6.18 -5.54 -25.16
CA SER A 46 7.41 -6.01 -25.81
C SER A 46 7.29 -6.09 -27.35
N ILE A 47 6.11 -6.37 -27.89
CA ILE A 47 5.89 -6.61 -29.33
C ILE A 47 6.38 -5.45 -30.22
N PRO A 48 5.94 -4.19 -30.03
CA PRO A 48 6.40 -3.06 -30.88
C PRO A 48 7.82 -2.63 -30.59
N LEU A 49 8.44 -3.10 -29.50
CA LEU A 49 9.84 -2.85 -29.17
C LEU A 49 10.76 -3.86 -29.89
N GLN A 50 10.36 -5.12 -29.96
CA GLN A 50 11.11 -6.19 -30.62
C GLN A 50 11.07 -6.06 -32.13
N ASN A 51 9.96 -5.59 -32.69
CA ASN A 51 9.79 -5.40 -34.13
C ASN A 51 9.46 -3.95 -34.50
N PRO A 52 10.47 -3.12 -34.82
CA PRO A 52 10.26 -1.71 -35.18
C PRO A 52 9.47 -1.49 -36.47
N SER A 53 9.24 -2.51 -37.31
CA SER A 53 8.41 -2.40 -38.51
C SER A 53 6.92 -2.35 -38.19
N LEU A 54 6.51 -2.88 -37.03
CA LEU A 54 5.12 -2.82 -36.58
C LEU A 54 4.78 -1.43 -36.05
N PRO A 55 3.57 -0.91 -36.35
CA PRO A 55 3.08 0.30 -35.74
C PRO A 55 3.00 0.20 -34.21
N LEU A 56 3.25 1.30 -33.48
CA LEU A 56 3.16 1.37 -32.02
C LEU A 56 1.75 1.04 -31.50
N SER A 57 0.72 1.25 -32.33
CA SER A 57 -0.67 0.92 -32.04
C SER A 57 -0.90 -0.56 -31.72
N TYR A 58 -0.07 -1.47 -32.26
CA TYR A 58 -0.15 -2.90 -31.96
C TYR A 58 0.16 -3.23 -30.49
N GLY A 59 0.88 -2.38 -29.77
CA GLY A 59 1.06 -2.48 -28.34
C GLY A 59 0.04 -1.64 -27.55
N LEU A 60 -0.17 -0.39 -27.96
CA LEU A 60 -1.02 0.56 -27.22
C LEU A 60 -2.51 0.17 -27.19
N ILE A 61 -3.07 -0.31 -28.31
CA ILE A 61 -4.48 -0.66 -28.36
C ILE A 61 -4.81 -1.85 -27.44
N PRO A 62 -4.09 -2.99 -27.51
CA PRO A 62 -4.35 -4.10 -26.59
C PRO A 62 -4.11 -3.71 -25.12
N LEU A 63 -3.10 -2.90 -24.82
CA LEU A 63 -2.88 -2.38 -23.47
C LEU A 63 -4.09 -1.57 -22.98
N LEU A 64 -4.60 -0.67 -23.81
CA LEU A 64 -5.77 0.15 -23.47
C LEU A 64 -7.00 -0.75 -23.23
N VAL A 65 -7.22 -1.78 -24.06
CA VAL A 65 -8.30 -2.74 -23.85
C VAL A 65 -8.15 -3.48 -22.53
N LEU A 66 -6.94 -3.97 -22.19
CA LEU A 66 -6.69 -4.63 -20.90
C LEU A 66 -7.01 -3.70 -19.73
N PHE A 67 -6.58 -2.45 -19.78
CA PHE A 67 -6.90 -1.48 -18.72
C PHE A 67 -8.39 -1.19 -18.62
N CYS A 68 -9.10 -1.07 -19.75
CA CYS A 68 -10.56 -0.91 -19.72
C CYS A 68 -11.24 -2.13 -19.09
N CYS A 69 -10.80 -3.34 -19.44
CA CYS A 69 -11.33 -4.58 -18.84
C CYS A 69 -11.10 -4.59 -17.32
N GLU A 70 -9.89 -4.24 -16.87
CA GLU A 70 -9.56 -4.19 -15.44
C GLU A 70 -10.41 -3.16 -14.69
N LEU A 71 -10.59 -1.96 -15.22
CA LEU A 71 -11.46 -0.94 -14.62
C LEU A 71 -12.92 -1.41 -14.53
N ILE A 72 -13.41 -2.11 -15.56
CA ILE A 72 -14.76 -2.67 -15.57
C ILE A 72 -14.88 -3.78 -14.51
N ILE A 73 -13.92 -4.71 -14.45
CA ILE A 73 -13.89 -5.80 -13.47
C ILE A 73 -13.84 -5.22 -12.06
N SER A 74 -12.94 -4.26 -11.81
CA SER A 74 -12.82 -3.58 -10.52
C SER A 74 -14.13 -2.87 -10.12
N GLY A 75 -14.77 -2.18 -11.05
CA GLY A 75 -16.08 -1.54 -10.82
C GLY A 75 -17.21 -2.53 -10.53
N LEU A 76 -17.24 -3.66 -11.25
CA LEU A 76 -18.23 -4.71 -11.04
C LEU A 76 -18.03 -5.46 -9.71
N THR A 77 -16.79 -5.79 -9.36
CA THR A 77 -16.45 -6.45 -8.08
C THR A 77 -16.68 -5.56 -6.87
N TYR A 78 -16.53 -4.23 -7.01
CA TYR A 78 -16.92 -3.28 -5.98
C TYR A 78 -18.44 -3.34 -5.71
N ARG A 79 -19.26 -3.46 -6.75
CA ARG A 79 -20.75 -3.46 -6.64
C ARG A 79 -21.34 -4.83 -6.30
N SER A 80 -20.66 -5.93 -6.70
CA SER A 80 -21.20 -7.29 -6.57
C SER A 80 -20.31 -8.17 -5.70
N VAL A 81 -20.83 -8.52 -4.50
CA VAL A 81 -20.17 -9.47 -3.60
C VAL A 81 -20.04 -10.87 -4.22
N SER A 82 -21.02 -11.29 -5.01
CA SER A 82 -20.99 -12.60 -5.67
C SER A 82 -19.90 -12.67 -6.72
N LEU A 83 -19.75 -11.63 -7.53
CA LEU A 83 -18.69 -11.56 -8.54
C LEU A 83 -17.31 -11.50 -7.89
N ARG A 84 -17.16 -10.73 -6.80
CA ARG A 84 -15.92 -10.66 -6.03
C ARG A 84 -15.52 -12.04 -5.48
N LYS A 85 -16.49 -12.78 -4.92
CA LYS A 85 -16.26 -14.15 -4.43
C LYS A 85 -15.87 -15.13 -5.52
N LEU A 86 -16.40 -14.93 -6.73
CA LEU A 86 -16.08 -15.78 -7.90
C LEU A 86 -14.66 -15.52 -8.40
N LEU A 87 -14.25 -14.25 -8.49
CA LEU A 87 -12.95 -13.86 -9.07
C LEU A 87 -11.79 -13.95 -8.08
N TYR A 88 -12.01 -13.51 -6.85
CA TYR A 88 -10.94 -13.40 -5.83
C TYR A 88 -11.03 -14.46 -4.74
N GLY A 89 -12.12 -15.22 -4.69
CA GLY A 89 -12.33 -16.19 -3.64
C GLY A 89 -12.89 -15.57 -2.35
N ARG A 90 -12.67 -16.27 -1.24
CA ARG A 90 -13.05 -15.84 0.13
C ARG A 90 -11.91 -16.16 1.09
N PRO A 91 -11.70 -15.34 2.12
CA PRO A 91 -10.88 -15.75 3.25
C PRO A 91 -11.42 -17.04 3.89
N ASN A 92 -10.51 -17.86 4.35
CA ASN A 92 -10.85 -19.14 4.98
C ASN A 92 -10.24 -19.20 6.39
N LEU A 93 -11.06 -19.57 7.38
CA LEU A 93 -10.56 -19.85 8.73
C LEU A 93 -9.78 -21.17 8.73
N ILE A 94 -8.50 -21.10 9.03
CA ILE A 94 -7.58 -22.23 9.17
C ILE A 94 -7.50 -22.69 10.65
N ILE A 95 -7.55 -21.72 11.58
CA ILE A 95 -7.74 -21.97 13.00
C ILE A 95 -8.99 -21.19 13.43
N GLU A 96 -9.88 -21.85 14.18
CA GLU A 96 -11.10 -21.28 14.71
C GLU A 96 -11.26 -21.72 16.18
N HIS A 97 -11.37 -20.75 17.10
CA HIS A 97 -11.41 -20.97 18.55
C HIS A 97 -10.29 -21.90 19.06
N GLY A 98 -9.05 -21.69 18.60
CA GLY A 98 -7.89 -22.50 18.98
C GLY A 98 -7.82 -23.89 18.33
N HIS A 99 -8.79 -24.25 17.46
CA HIS A 99 -8.82 -25.55 16.80
C HIS A 99 -8.49 -25.46 15.31
N ILE A 100 -7.62 -26.35 14.83
CA ILE A 100 -7.26 -26.40 13.41
C ILE A 100 -8.44 -26.95 12.60
N ALA A 101 -8.90 -26.16 11.62
CA ALA A 101 -9.98 -26.52 10.70
C ALA A 101 -9.42 -27.43 9.57
N GLN A 102 -9.24 -28.74 9.84
CA GLN A 102 -8.61 -29.68 8.90
C GLN A 102 -9.26 -29.69 7.52
N GLN A 103 -10.60 -29.57 7.44
CA GLN A 103 -11.31 -29.51 6.16
C GLN A 103 -10.99 -28.23 5.36
N ALA A 104 -10.81 -27.10 6.05
CA ALA A 104 -10.40 -25.84 5.42
C ALA A 104 -8.97 -25.95 4.90
N MET A 105 -8.05 -26.52 5.67
CA MET A 105 -6.68 -26.81 5.24
C MET A 105 -6.65 -27.68 3.98
N HIS A 106 -7.37 -28.80 4.00
CA HIS A 106 -7.45 -29.70 2.83
C HIS A 106 -8.02 -29.01 1.59
N ARG A 107 -9.10 -28.24 1.76
CA ARG A 107 -9.75 -27.51 0.64
C ARG A 107 -8.81 -26.48 0.01
N ASN A 108 -8.02 -25.78 0.83
CA ASN A 108 -7.06 -24.77 0.38
C ASN A 108 -5.70 -25.40 -0.02
N ARG A 109 -5.52 -26.73 0.14
CA ARG A 109 -4.25 -27.42 -0.05
C ARG A 109 -3.13 -26.82 0.80
N PHE A 110 -3.48 -26.33 2.00
CA PHE A 110 -2.57 -25.69 2.93
C PHE A 110 -2.11 -26.74 3.95
N THR A 111 -0.80 -26.96 4.02
CA THR A 111 -0.20 -28.02 4.84
C THR A 111 0.07 -27.57 6.27
N LEU A 112 0.27 -28.52 7.20
CA LEU A 112 0.68 -28.19 8.57
C LEU A 112 2.06 -27.54 8.62
N ASP A 113 2.96 -27.93 7.71
CA ASP A 113 4.29 -27.32 7.63
C ASP A 113 4.20 -25.85 7.21
N GLU A 114 3.37 -25.53 6.20
CA GLU A 114 3.10 -24.13 5.81
C GLU A 114 2.45 -23.35 6.95
N LEU A 115 1.45 -23.91 7.64
CA LEU A 115 0.83 -23.27 8.79
C LEU A 115 1.87 -22.91 9.86
N THR A 116 2.69 -23.89 10.26
CA THR A 116 3.71 -23.67 11.30
C THR A 116 4.82 -22.73 10.83
N GLN A 117 5.13 -22.71 9.53
CA GLN A 117 6.07 -21.75 8.95
C GLN A 117 5.52 -20.33 9.00
N GLU A 118 4.25 -20.12 8.60
CA GLU A 118 3.63 -18.80 8.65
C GLU A 118 3.47 -18.27 10.08
N LEU A 119 3.18 -19.14 11.05
CA LEU A 119 3.18 -18.77 12.48
C LEU A 119 4.56 -18.26 12.90
N ARG A 120 5.64 -19.00 12.55
CA ARG A 120 7.01 -18.58 12.88
C ARG A 120 7.41 -17.28 12.19
N ASN A 121 6.99 -17.05 10.94
CA ASN A 121 7.24 -15.80 10.21
C ASN A 121 6.66 -14.59 10.94
N GLN A 122 5.56 -14.78 11.69
CA GLN A 122 4.93 -13.74 12.50
C GLN A 122 5.39 -13.75 13.96
N GLY A 123 6.43 -14.54 14.29
CA GLY A 123 7.01 -14.63 15.63
C GLY A 123 6.20 -15.46 16.63
N ILE A 124 5.23 -16.24 16.15
CA ILE A 124 4.39 -17.10 16.98
C ILE A 124 4.99 -18.50 16.96
N LEU A 125 5.46 -18.96 18.12
CA LEU A 125 6.10 -20.26 18.28
C LEU A 125 5.13 -21.32 18.82
N ASP A 126 4.11 -20.89 19.56
CA ASP A 126 3.11 -21.78 20.16
C ASP A 126 1.77 -21.62 19.46
N ILE A 127 1.34 -22.66 18.76
CA ILE A 127 0.04 -22.70 18.07
C ILE A 127 -1.13 -22.61 19.05
N ALA A 128 -0.96 -23.04 20.31
CA ALA A 128 -1.99 -22.94 21.33
C ALA A 128 -2.31 -21.49 21.73
N SER A 129 -1.41 -20.55 21.42
CA SER A 129 -1.63 -19.11 21.61
C SER A 129 -2.55 -18.48 20.56
N VAL A 130 -2.93 -19.22 19.51
CA VAL A 130 -3.73 -18.71 18.39
C VAL A 130 -5.20 -19.01 18.60
N GLU A 131 -6.02 -17.94 18.64
CA GLU A 131 -7.50 -18.04 18.70
C GLU A 131 -8.09 -18.23 17.29
N TYR A 132 -7.67 -17.39 16.34
CA TYR A 132 -8.06 -17.50 14.94
C TYR A 132 -6.86 -17.33 14.01
N ALA A 133 -6.86 -18.10 12.92
CA ALA A 133 -5.96 -17.89 11.79
C ALA A 133 -6.77 -17.85 10.50
N VAL A 134 -6.69 -16.74 9.75
CA VAL A 134 -7.44 -16.48 8.52
C VAL A 134 -6.49 -16.51 7.35
N LEU A 135 -6.68 -17.45 6.43
CA LEU A 135 -5.99 -17.47 5.14
C LEU A 135 -6.72 -16.55 4.18
N GLU A 136 -6.09 -15.44 3.85
CA GLU A 136 -6.61 -14.42 2.94
C GLU A 136 -6.55 -14.86 1.47
N THR A 137 -7.23 -14.12 0.60
CA THR A 137 -7.29 -14.42 -0.85
C THR A 137 -5.96 -14.22 -1.57
N ASN A 138 -5.07 -13.41 -1.01
CA ASN A 138 -3.70 -13.19 -1.48
C ASN A 138 -2.69 -14.26 -0.98
N GLY A 139 -3.16 -15.23 -0.18
CA GLY A 139 -2.33 -16.29 0.41
C GLY A 139 -1.66 -15.93 1.73
N CYS A 140 -1.81 -14.70 2.24
CA CYS A 140 -1.30 -14.31 3.55
C CYS A 140 -2.12 -14.93 4.67
N LEU A 141 -1.47 -15.33 5.76
CA LEU A 141 -2.14 -15.82 6.96
C LEU A 141 -2.20 -14.71 8.02
N ASN A 142 -3.40 -14.24 8.34
CA ASN A 142 -3.63 -13.29 9.43
C ASN A 142 -3.96 -14.04 10.71
N ILE A 143 -3.34 -13.63 11.83
CA ILE A 143 -3.44 -14.35 13.09
C ILE A 143 -4.01 -13.44 14.18
N ILE A 144 -4.94 -13.99 14.94
CA ILE A 144 -5.50 -13.37 16.14
C ILE A 144 -5.14 -14.27 17.32
N LEU A 145 -4.37 -13.72 18.24
CA LEU A 145 -3.96 -14.43 19.46
C LEU A 145 -5.10 -14.54 20.47
N THR A 146 -5.02 -15.51 21.34
CA THR A 146 -5.91 -15.62 22.51
C THR A 146 -5.82 -14.35 23.37
N PRO A 147 -6.87 -13.96 24.10
CA PRO A 147 -6.89 -12.73 24.89
C PRO A 147 -5.71 -12.60 25.85
N GLU A 148 -5.24 -13.71 26.41
CA GLU A 148 -4.11 -13.77 27.36
C GLU A 148 -2.76 -13.50 26.69
N GLN A 149 -2.67 -13.70 25.38
CA GLN A 149 -1.44 -13.52 24.59
C GLN A 149 -1.44 -12.23 23.76
N GLN A 150 -2.55 -11.48 23.80
CA GLN A 150 -2.61 -10.20 23.13
C GLN A 150 -1.79 -9.14 23.86
N PRO A 151 -1.19 -8.17 23.15
CA PRO A 151 -0.53 -7.02 23.77
C PRO A 151 -1.48 -6.28 24.72
N VAL A 152 -1.01 -5.95 25.91
CA VAL A 152 -1.77 -5.17 26.87
C VAL A 152 -2.03 -3.78 26.33
N THR A 153 -3.29 -3.34 26.33
CA THR A 153 -3.66 -1.99 25.92
C THR A 153 -3.48 -0.97 27.05
N ALA A 154 -3.26 0.30 26.69
CA ALA A 154 -3.19 1.39 27.68
C ALA A 154 -4.43 1.44 28.59
N ALA A 155 -5.61 1.16 28.02
CA ALA A 155 -6.88 1.13 28.78
C ALA A 155 -6.89 0.02 29.84
N GLN A 156 -6.33 -1.17 29.54
CA GLN A 156 -6.26 -2.30 30.48
C GLN A 156 -5.34 -2.02 31.66
N ILE A 157 -4.28 -1.23 31.46
CA ILE A 157 -3.36 -0.83 32.53
C ILE A 157 -3.72 0.54 33.16
N GLY A 158 -4.89 1.09 32.81
CA GLY A 158 -5.38 2.35 33.38
C GLY A 158 -4.59 3.60 33.00
N VAL A 159 -3.81 3.55 31.91
CA VAL A 159 -3.04 4.68 31.39
C VAL A 159 -3.84 5.35 30.27
N THR A 160 -3.98 6.66 30.34
CA THR A 160 -4.54 7.46 29.27
C THR A 160 -3.37 8.05 28.47
N PRO A 161 -3.08 7.56 27.26
CA PRO A 161 -2.04 8.12 26.42
C PRO A 161 -2.39 9.53 25.98
N ASP A 162 -1.40 10.39 25.84
CA ASP A 162 -1.59 11.70 25.20
C ASP A 162 -1.97 11.47 23.73
N ASP A 163 -3.09 12.08 23.33
CA ASP A 163 -3.47 12.10 21.91
C ASP A 163 -2.58 13.12 21.18
N THR A 164 -1.56 12.63 20.52
CA THR A 164 -0.66 13.47 19.74
C THR A 164 -1.23 13.79 18.35
N GLY A 165 -2.27 13.09 17.92
CA GLY A 165 -2.87 13.26 16.60
C GLY A 165 -1.91 12.97 15.44
N TYR A 166 -2.30 13.40 14.25
CA TYR A 166 -1.54 13.16 13.01
C TYR A 166 -0.54 14.27 12.71
N PHE A 167 0.72 13.92 12.47
CA PHE A 167 1.75 14.86 12.03
C PHE A 167 1.57 15.26 10.57
N SER A 168 1.35 16.54 10.32
CA SER A 168 1.24 17.12 8.99
C SER A 168 2.54 17.79 8.58
N ILE A 169 3.07 17.46 7.43
CA ILE A 169 4.28 18.10 6.89
C ILE A 169 3.92 19.51 6.43
N LEU A 170 4.53 20.53 7.02
CA LEU A 170 4.35 21.93 6.66
C LEU A 170 5.47 22.43 5.74
N ILE A 171 6.72 21.97 5.96
CA ILE A 171 7.85 22.23 5.06
C ILE A 171 8.49 20.90 4.69
N ASN A 172 8.74 20.71 3.40
CA ASN A 172 9.46 19.58 2.85
C ASN A 172 10.59 20.09 1.95
N ASN A 173 11.83 19.84 2.34
CA ASN A 173 13.05 20.20 1.62
C ASN A 173 13.07 21.66 1.13
N GLY A 174 12.77 22.61 2.04
CA GLY A 174 12.78 24.04 1.74
C GLY A 174 11.55 24.57 1.00
N ARG A 175 10.46 23.80 0.91
CA ARG A 175 9.21 24.19 0.25
C ARG A 175 8.04 24.10 1.22
N ILE A 176 7.25 25.15 1.31
CA ILE A 176 6.02 25.17 2.11
C ILE A 176 4.95 24.34 1.41
N ILE A 177 4.20 23.57 2.20
CA ILE A 177 3.00 22.85 1.74
C ILE A 177 1.77 23.64 2.21
N ASP A 178 1.36 24.64 1.44
CA ASP A 178 0.29 25.59 1.80
C ASP A 178 -1.01 24.90 2.19
N LYS A 179 -1.36 23.82 1.49
CA LYS A 179 -2.56 23.02 1.79
C LYS A 179 -2.55 22.49 3.23
N ASN A 180 -1.39 22.00 3.68
CA ASN A 180 -1.25 21.47 5.04
C ASN A 180 -1.20 22.60 6.08
N LEU A 181 -0.51 23.70 5.76
CA LEU A 181 -0.43 24.88 6.63
C LEU A 181 -1.84 25.43 6.92
N LYS A 182 -2.66 25.59 5.88
CA LYS A 182 -4.06 26.02 6.00
C LYS A 182 -4.92 25.00 6.78
N ARG A 183 -4.74 23.69 6.52
CA ARG A 183 -5.46 22.62 7.23
C ARG A 183 -5.21 22.65 8.74
N MET A 184 -3.97 22.96 9.14
CA MET A 184 -3.58 23.09 10.54
C MET A 184 -3.96 24.46 11.16
N GLY A 185 -4.72 25.31 10.44
CA GLY A 185 -5.13 26.61 10.91
C GLY A 185 -3.97 27.57 11.16
N ARG A 186 -2.85 27.41 10.44
CA ARG A 186 -1.65 28.22 10.59
C ARG A 186 -1.39 29.04 9.33
N ASP A 187 -0.73 30.20 9.53
CA ASP A 187 -0.33 31.12 8.46
C ASP A 187 1.19 31.18 8.31
N GLU A 188 1.65 31.85 7.28
CA GLU A 188 3.08 32.06 7.05
C GLU A 188 3.75 32.86 8.16
N ARG A 189 3.04 33.79 8.82
CA ARG A 189 3.57 34.57 9.93
C ARG A 189 3.86 33.67 11.13
N TRP A 190 2.96 32.74 11.43
CA TRP A 190 3.19 31.73 12.47
C TRP A 190 4.39 30.86 12.10
N LEU A 191 4.49 30.43 10.83
CA LEU A 191 5.57 29.60 10.34
C LEU A 191 6.92 30.29 10.50
N GLN A 192 7.05 31.55 10.07
CA GLN A 192 8.27 32.35 10.24
C GLN A 192 8.70 32.48 11.70
N LYS A 193 7.75 32.70 12.62
CA LYS A 193 8.05 32.72 14.06
C LYS A 193 8.61 31.39 14.57
N GLN A 194 8.09 30.26 14.03
CA GLN A 194 8.58 28.93 14.42
C GLN A 194 9.99 28.67 13.87
N LEU A 195 10.30 29.14 12.67
CA LEU A 195 11.63 29.03 12.08
C LEU A 195 12.67 29.83 12.89
N GLN A 196 12.37 31.08 13.18
CA GLN A 196 13.25 31.93 13.99
C GLN A 196 13.55 31.34 15.38
N LYS A 197 12.54 30.78 16.06
CA LYS A 197 12.71 30.11 17.36
C LYS A 197 13.65 28.89 17.29
N ARG A 198 13.84 28.31 16.10
CA ARG A 198 14.68 27.12 15.87
C ARG A 198 15.98 27.43 15.14
N GLY A 199 16.30 28.70 14.98
CA GLY A 199 17.57 29.15 14.38
C GLY A 199 17.62 29.05 12.83
N ALA A 200 16.51 28.79 12.17
CA ALA A 200 16.46 28.82 10.71
C ALA A 200 16.22 30.24 10.23
N GLN A 201 17.07 30.73 9.33
CA GLN A 201 16.94 32.08 8.75
C GLN A 201 15.85 32.15 7.65
N SER A 202 15.68 31.06 6.93
CA SER A 202 14.73 30.97 5.82
C SER A 202 14.07 29.59 5.73
N VAL A 203 13.00 29.50 4.94
CA VAL A 203 12.33 28.23 4.64
C VAL A 203 13.28 27.26 3.91
N GLN A 204 14.19 27.79 3.10
CA GLN A 204 15.16 27.02 2.33
C GLN A 204 16.13 26.22 3.23
N ASP A 205 16.39 26.70 4.46
CA ASP A 205 17.29 26.06 5.41
C ASP A 205 16.65 24.85 6.12
N VAL A 206 15.36 24.65 5.91
CA VAL A 206 14.59 23.59 6.58
C VAL A 206 14.49 22.35 5.69
N TYR A 207 14.93 21.22 6.21
CA TYR A 207 14.74 19.93 5.58
C TYR A 207 13.31 19.41 5.79
N LEU A 208 12.86 19.40 7.08
CA LEU A 208 11.52 18.93 7.43
C LEU A 208 10.97 19.75 8.60
N LEU A 209 9.74 20.22 8.47
CA LEU A 209 8.94 20.73 9.58
C LEU A 209 7.56 20.08 9.56
N MET A 210 7.20 19.46 10.68
CA MET A 210 5.90 18.83 10.87
C MET A 210 5.21 19.40 12.10
N LEU A 211 3.89 19.42 12.06
CA LEU A 211 3.04 19.85 13.17
C LEU A 211 1.93 18.81 13.37
N ASN A 212 1.69 18.40 14.61
CA ASN A 212 0.56 17.53 14.93
C ASN A 212 -0.64 18.32 15.48
N ASP A 213 -1.77 17.61 15.67
CA ASP A 213 -3.01 18.22 16.17
C ASP A 213 -2.88 18.73 17.62
N ALA A 214 -1.98 18.15 18.41
CA ALA A 214 -1.64 18.61 19.77
C ALA A 214 -0.72 19.86 19.81
N GLY A 215 -0.27 20.34 18.63
CA GLY A 215 0.62 21.51 18.54
C GLY A 215 2.11 21.20 18.71
N GLN A 216 2.49 19.93 18.78
CA GLN A 216 3.90 19.52 18.84
C GLN A 216 4.53 19.67 17.46
N ILE A 217 5.78 20.16 17.44
CA ILE A 217 6.51 20.42 16.20
C ILE A 217 7.74 19.52 16.16
N TYR A 218 7.90 18.79 15.06
CA TYR A 218 9.16 18.18 14.66
C TYR A 218 9.86 19.08 13.66
N PHE A 219 11.15 19.34 13.89
CA PHE A 219 11.96 20.22 13.06
C PHE A 219 13.31 19.58 12.76
N SER A 220 13.73 19.63 11.51
CA SER A 220 15.06 19.25 11.04
C SER A 220 15.56 20.31 10.07
N ALA A 221 16.74 20.88 10.34
CA ALA A 221 17.43 21.76 9.41
C ALA A 221 18.10 20.95 8.28
N LYS A 222 18.42 21.62 7.18
CA LYS A 222 19.30 21.02 6.16
C LYS A 222 20.73 20.98 6.68
N GLU A 223 21.41 19.89 6.38
CA GLU A 223 22.84 19.80 6.58
C GLU A 223 23.57 20.61 5.51
N PRO A 224 24.65 21.30 5.85
CA PRO A 224 25.49 21.92 4.83
C PRO A 224 26.06 20.81 3.91
N ILE A 225 25.89 21.00 2.60
CA ILE A 225 26.44 20.10 1.56
C ILE A 225 27.88 20.45 1.32
#